data_d61c57ac06bc3a36e3798dad4214ce53
#
_entry.id   d61c57ac06bc3a36e3798dad4214ce53
#
_cell.length_a   1.000
_cell.length_b   1.000
_cell.length_c   1.000
_cell.angle_alpha   90.00
_cell.angle_beta   90.00
_cell.angle_gamma   90.00
#
_symmetry.space_group_name_H-M   'P 1'
#
loop_
_entity.id
_entity.type
_entity.pdbx_description
1 polymer ?
#
loop_
_entity_poly.entity_id
_entity_poly.type
_entity_poly.pdbx_seq_one_letter_code
_entity_poly.pdbx_strand_id
1 'polypeptide(L)'
;MIFDLTDSLCSQILFAMENQQKDFVLDARTKKVIECDHSEVDQENIYLLPVWTSSDGYNLLESFVASYKGVEPYEQFAGILAEGRGVFKNFKNTLKMYPEIERRFHSFKNKKMKFLIYEWYNALRESWGLESLEQDFYEYDDLILEDFTFRAFDCTLDSVDAANLASAFFEELKEKFFGKLGFALSKQSEALFNFINQGLKNESVKGFVCHTLSDEFAGCLLYSSDLSSTQESVFLTGLFVKQNYRGLGIARELLKRCISSLSENGIQFFIIDNSFVPKVLKPMLEKMGFREEDFAFVYELK
;
A
#
# COMPACT_ATOMS: atom_id res chain seq x y z
N MET A 1 24.07 -4.84 13.68
CA MET A 1 24.96 -4.71 12.50
C MET A 1 24.13 -4.31 11.28
N ILE A 2 24.58 -3.32 10.49
CA ILE A 2 23.89 -2.87 9.27
C ILE A 2 24.15 -3.88 8.13
N PHE A 3 23.12 -4.18 7.34
CA PHE A 3 23.22 -5.05 6.16
C PHE A 3 22.36 -4.49 5.02
N ASP A 4 22.60 -4.94 3.78
CA ASP A 4 21.83 -4.54 2.61
C ASP A 4 20.79 -5.62 2.26
N LEU A 5 19.57 -5.18 1.93
CA LEU A 5 18.51 -6.05 1.43
C LEU A 5 18.74 -6.33 -0.06
N THR A 6 19.40 -7.44 -0.36
CA THR A 6 19.60 -7.90 -1.74
C THR A 6 18.42 -8.76 -2.22
N ASP A 7 18.23 -8.93 -3.55
CA ASP A 7 17.20 -9.82 -4.10
C ASP A 7 17.31 -11.26 -3.57
N SER A 8 18.54 -11.73 -3.42
CA SER A 8 18.80 -13.06 -2.85
C SER A 8 18.34 -13.15 -1.39
N LEU A 9 18.60 -12.11 -0.59
CA LEU A 9 18.16 -12.07 0.81
C LEU A 9 16.65 -11.93 0.89
N CYS A 10 16.04 -11.08 0.07
CA CYS A 10 14.60 -10.93 -0.03
C CYS A 10 13.92 -12.27 -0.35
N SER A 11 14.48 -13.05 -1.29
CA SER A 11 13.97 -14.37 -1.64
C SER A 11 14.08 -15.38 -0.49
N GLN A 12 15.16 -15.33 0.30
CA GLN A 12 15.33 -16.18 1.49
C GLN A 12 14.31 -15.82 2.57
N ILE A 13 14.05 -14.52 2.79
CA ILE A 13 13.06 -14.04 3.75
C ILE A 13 11.65 -14.47 3.31
N LEU A 14 11.31 -14.31 2.02
CA LEU A 14 10.04 -14.80 1.48
C LEU A 14 9.82 -16.28 1.76
N PHE A 15 10.85 -17.12 1.48
CA PHE A 15 10.79 -18.54 1.75
C PHE A 15 10.57 -18.84 3.23
N ALA A 16 11.28 -18.14 4.11
CA ALA A 16 11.14 -18.29 5.55
C ALA A 16 9.74 -17.90 6.06
N MET A 17 9.20 -16.78 5.57
CA MET A 17 7.84 -16.33 5.90
C MET A 17 6.76 -17.32 5.47
N GLU A 18 6.95 -18.02 4.35
CA GLU A 18 6.01 -19.05 3.89
C GLU A 18 6.09 -20.36 4.67
N ASN A 19 7.19 -20.60 5.37
CA ASN A 19 7.42 -21.83 6.11
C ASN A 19 6.92 -21.68 7.55
N GLN A 20 5.74 -22.21 7.83
CA GLN A 20 5.13 -22.18 9.16
C GLN A 20 5.55 -23.37 10.06
N GLN A 21 6.46 -24.23 9.62
CA GLN A 21 6.88 -25.40 10.38
C GLN A 21 8.15 -25.17 11.20
N LYS A 22 8.92 -24.13 10.85
CA LYS A 22 10.22 -23.82 11.42
C LYS A 22 10.35 -22.33 11.67
N ASP A 23 11.04 -21.97 12.72
CA ASP A 23 11.37 -20.60 13.02
C ASP A 23 12.68 -20.21 12.33
N PHE A 24 12.70 -19.03 11.73
CA PHE A 24 13.85 -18.50 11.01
C PHE A 24 14.22 -17.11 11.52
N VAL A 25 15.51 -16.83 11.46
CA VAL A 25 16.10 -15.54 11.80
C VAL A 25 17.11 -15.12 10.74
N LEU A 26 17.39 -13.83 10.64
CA LEU A 26 18.44 -13.31 9.80
C LEU A 26 19.72 -13.14 10.62
N ASP A 27 20.81 -13.82 10.24
CA ASP A 27 22.16 -13.51 10.70
C ASP A 27 22.77 -12.42 9.81
N ALA A 28 22.92 -11.21 10.35
CA ALA A 28 23.45 -10.07 9.63
C ALA A 28 24.94 -10.18 9.29
N ARG A 29 25.72 -11.03 9.99
CA ARG A 29 27.14 -11.26 9.70
C ARG A 29 27.30 -12.04 8.41
N THR A 30 26.53 -13.12 8.28
CA THR A 30 26.57 -13.98 7.09
C THR A 30 25.64 -13.50 5.98
N LYS A 31 24.73 -12.54 6.28
CA LYS A 31 23.67 -12.06 5.39
C LYS A 31 22.80 -13.22 4.88
N LYS A 32 22.48 -14.15 5.76
CA LYS A 32 21.66 -15.33 5.44
C LYS A 32 20.53 -15.52 6.43
N VAL A 33 19.44 -16.04 5.92
CA VAL A 33 18.36 -16.56 6.76
C VAL A 33 18.74 -17.95 7.22
N ILE A 34 18.72 -18.17 8.53
CA ILE A 34 19.07 -19.44 9.17
C ILE A 34 17.90 -19.94 10.01
N GLU A 35 17.79 -21.25 10.17
CA GLU A 35 16.83 -21.86 11.10
C GLU A 35 17.23 -21.52 12.54
N CYS A 36 16.29 -21.04 13.33
CA CYS A 36 16.53 -20.67 14.72
C CYS A 36 16.45 -21.91 15.60
N ASP A 37 17.63 -22.35 16.10
CA ASP A 37 17.67 -23.25 17.24
C ASP A 37 17.87 -22.40 18.49
N HIS A 38 16.85 -22.29 19.34
CA HIS A 38 16.77 -21.36 20.49
C HIS A 38 17.92 -21.46 21.50
N SER A 39 18.89 -22.34 21.31
CA SER A 39 19.95 -22.66 22.28
C SER A 39 21.26 -21.90 22.10
N GLU A 40 21.58 -21.30 20.94
CA GLU A 40 22.93 -20.75 20.66
C GLU A 40 22.97 -19.47 19.80
N VAL A 41 21.95 -18.60 19.83
CA VAL A 41 21.92 -17.43 18.95
C VAL A 41 22.61 -16.23 19.61
N ASP A 42 23.75 -15.81 19.04
CA ASP A 42 24.44 -14.54 19.37
C ASP A 42 23.48 -13.35 19.08
N GLN A 43 22.89 -12.82 20.15
CA GLN A 43 21.76 -11.86 20.07
C GLN A 43 22.09 -10.53 19.39
N GLU A 44 23.37 -10.13 19.30
CA GLU A 44 23.74 -8.80 18.79
C GLU A 44 23.61 -8.64 17.25
N ASN A 45 23.65 -9.75 16.50
CA ASN A 45 23.65 -9.71 15.02
C ASN A 45 22.46 -10.45 14.39
N ILE A 46 21.51 -10.85 15.22
CA ILE A 46 20.33 -11.60 14.79
C ILE A 46 19.12 -10.67 14.73
N TYR A 47 18.39 -10.76 13.62
CA TYR A 47 17.15 -10.02 13.41
C TYR A 47 15.99 -10.99 13.22
N LEU A 48 14.90 -10.72 13.94
CA LEU A 48 13.63 -11.41 13.72
C LEU A 48 13.06 -11.03 12.38
N LEU A 49 12.56 -12.01 11.64
CA LEU A 49 11.93 -11.77 10.33
C LEU A 49 10.51 -11.20 10.47
N PRO A 50 9.96 -10.60 9.40
CA PRO A 50 8.56 -10.19 9.39
C PRO A 50 7.66 -11.41 9.66
N VAL A 51 6.69 -11.23 10.53
CA VAL A 51 5.75 -12.31 10.87
C VAL A 51 4.71 -12.43 9.75
N TRP A 52 4.48 -13.68 9.30
CA TRP A 52 3.44 -14.04 8.37
C TRP A 52 2.58 -15.15 8.98
N THR A 53 1.37 -14.81 9.38
CA THR A 53 0.47 -15.74 10.06
C THR A 53 -0.50 -16.43 9.08
N SER A 54 -1.18 -17.46 9.54
CA SER A 54 -2.27 -18.07 8.78
C SER A 54 -3.42 -17.08 8.51
N SER A 55 -3.63 -16.12 9.42
CA SER A 55 -4.61 -15.06 9.24
C SER A 55 -4.22 -14.12 8.08
N ASP A 56 -2.93 -13.75 7.99
CA ASP A 56 -2.43 -12.93 6.88
C ASP A 56 -2.57 -13.66 5.54
N GLY A 57 -2.28 -14.97 5.55
CA GLY A 57 -2.51 -15.83 4.40
C GLY A 57 -3.97 -15.88 3.98
N TYR A 58 -4.90 -16.00 4.93
CA TYR A 58 -6.34 -16.00 4.65
C TYR A 58 -6.81 -14.65 4.10
N ASN A 59 -6.42 -13.55 4.73
CA ASN A 59 -6.73 -12.20 4.27
C ASN A 59 -6.21 -11.94 2.85
N LEU A 60 -5.03 -12.50 2.51
CA LEU A 60 -4.49 -12.44 1.15
C LEU A 60 -5.40 -13.16 0.15
N LEU A 61 -5.85 -14.39 0.47
CA LEU A 61 -6.78 -15.14 -0.38
C LEU A 61 -8.08 -14.37 -0.58
N GLU A 62 -8.67 -13.86 0.50
CA GLU A 62 -9.90 -13.09 0.48
C GLU A 62 -9.77 -11.84 -0.39
N SER A 63 -8.69 -11.08 -0.21
CA SER A 63 -8.40 -9.87 -1.01
C SER A 63 -8.22 -10.20 -2.49
N PHE A 64 -7.53 -11.30 -2.80
CA PHE A 64 -7.37 -11.76 -4.18
C PHE A 64 -8.69 -12.16 -4.81
N VAL A 65 -9.50 -12.96 -4.10
CA VAL A 65 -10.82 -13.39 -4.60
C VAL A 65 -11.75 -12.19 -4.78
N ALA A 66 -11.74 -11.23 -3.85
CA ALA A 66 -12.55 -10.02 -3.96
C ALA A 66 -12.23 -9.23 -5.24
N SER A 67 -10.97 -9.22 -5.70
CA SER A 67 -10.58 -8.55 -6.94
C SER A 67 -11.18 -9.18 -8.21
N TYR A 68 -11.68 -10.42 -8.13
CA TYR A 68 -12.28 -11.18 -9.25
C TYR A 68 -13.80 -11.35 -9.16
N LYS A 69 -14.49 -10.71 -8.23
CA LYS A 69 -15.95 -10.81 -8.09
C LYS A 69 -16.66 -10.50 -9.41
N GLY A 70 -17.55 -11.40 -9.84
CA GLY A 70 -18.28 -11.25 -11.12
C GLY A 70 -17.55 -11.79 -12.35
N VAL A 71 -16.35 -12.35 -12.20
CA VAL A 71 -15.57 -13.01 -13.24
C VAL A 71 -15.44 -14.51 -12.91
N GLU A 72 -15.63 -15.40 -13.90
CA GLU A 72 -15.33 -16.82 -13.64
C GLU A 72 -13.83 -17.01 -13.32
N PRO A 73 -13.46 -17.81 -12.34
CA PRO A 73 -14.26 -18.70 -11.46
C PRO A 73 -14.49 -18.14 -10.02
N TYR A 74 -14.88 -16.89 -9.88
CA TYR A 74 -15.08 -16.25 -8.58
C TYR A 74 -15.91 -17.08 -7.60
N GLU A 75 -17.10 -17.59 -8.04
CA GLU A 75 -18.00 -18.34 -7.18
C GLU A 75 -17.33 -19.59 -6.57
N GLN A 76 -16.46 -20.24 -7.33
CA GLN A 76 -15.74 -21.42 -6.85
C GLN A 76 -14.73 -21.06 -5.75
N PHE A 77 -13.96 -19.99 -5.94
CA PHE A 77 -13.01 -19.52 -4.92
C PHE A 77 -13.71 -18.95 -3.69
N ALA A 78 -14.81 -18.19 -3.88
CA ALA A 78 -15.61 -17.67 -2.77
C ALA A 78 -16.23 -18.81 -1.95
N GLY A 79 -16.71 -19.87 -2.59
CA GLY A 79 -17.20 -21.06 -1.92
C GLY A 79 -16.13 -21.73 -1.04
N ILE A 80 -14.90 -21.86 -1.55
CA ILE A 80 -13.77 -22.42 -0.80
C ILE A 80 -13.46 -21.59 0.45
N LEU A 81 -13.48 -20.26 0.34
CA LEU A 81 -13.26 -19.37 1.48
C LEU A 81 -14.33 -19.53 2.55
N ALA A 82 -15.59 -19.71 2.13
CA ALA A 82 -16.73 -19.90 3.04
C ALA A 82 -16.73 -21.23 3.82
N GLU A 83 -16.06 -22.28 3.30
CA GLU A 83 -15.96 -23.59 3.97
C GLU A 83 -15.23 -23.57 5.32
N GLY A 84 -14.32 -22.65 5.52
CA GLY A 84 -13.58 -22.43 6.77
C GLY A 84 -12.59 -23.52 7.16
N ARG A 85 -12.58 -24.68 6.49
CA ARG A 85 -11.64 -25.80 6.71
C ARG A 85 -10.95 -26.22 5.42
N GLY A 86 -9.64 -26.46 5.52
CA GLY A 86 -8.86 -26.88 4.35
C GLY A 86 -8.72 -25.84 3.25
N VAL A 87 -9.07 -24.58 3.54
CA VAL A 87 -9.12 -23.45 2.59
C VAL A 87 -7.86 -23.38 1.73
N PHE A 88 -6.69 -23.31 2.33
CA PHE A 88 -5.42 -23.20 1.60
C PHE A 88 -5.17 -24.35 0.63
N LYS A 89 -5.49 -25.59 1.05
CA LYS A 89 -5.31 -26.79 0.22
C LYS A 89 -6.29 -26.77 -0.96
N ASN A 90 -7.57 -26.51 -0.67
CA ASN A 90 -8.62 -26.47 -1.69
C ASN A 90 -8.38 -25.34 -2.67
N PHE A 91 -8.03 -24.15 -2.18
CA PHE A 91 -7.69 -23.00 -3.00
C PHE A 91 -6.52 -23.29 -3.96
N LYS A 92 -5.41 -23.84 -3.44
CA LYS A 92 -4.25 -24.23 -4.25
C LYS A 92 -4.60 -25.27 -5.30
N ASN A 93 -5.45 -26.24 -4.97
CA ASN A 93 -5.88 -27.26 -5.93
C ASN A 93 -6.74 -26.67 -7.04
N THR A 94 -7.61 -25.73 -6.69
CA THR A 94 -8.47 -25.04 -7.67
C THR A 94 -7.66 -24.11 -8.56
N LEU A 95 -6.68 -23.38 -8.02
CA LEU A 95 -5.78 -22.53 -8.82
C LEU A 95 -5.10 -23.29 -9.96
N LYS A 96 -4.67 -24.54 -9.72
CA LYS A 96 -4.03 -25.38 -10.76
C LYS A 96 -4.94 -25.66 -11.96
N MET A 97 -6.25 -25.53 -11.80
CA MET A 97 -7.20 -25.70 -12.91
C MET A 97 -7.27 -24.44 -13.79
N TYR A 98 -6.74 -23.30 -13.31
CA TYR A 98 -6.77 -22.00 -13.96
C TYR A 98 -5.37 -21.36 -14.02
N PRO A 99 -4.49 -21.77 -14.96
CA PRO A 99 -3.07 -21.36 -15.00
C PRO A 99 -2.85 -19.84 -15.06
N GLU A 100 -3.74 -19.09 -15.73
CA GLU A 100 -3.67 -17.63 -15.78
C GLU A 100 -3.93 -17.00 -14.41
N ILE A 101 -4.96 -17.49 -13.69
CA ILE A 101 -5.31 -17.02 -12.36
C ILE A 101 -4.23 -17.44 -11.35
N GLU A 102 -3.67 -18.64 -11.50
CA GLU A 102 -2.55 -19.10 -10.67
C GLU A 102 -1.34 -18.15 -10.83
N ARG A 103 -0.99 -17.76 -12.04
CA ARG A 103 0.10 -16.80 -12.32
C ARG A 103 -0.16 -15.45 -11.68
N ARG A 104 -1.37 -14.90 -11.82
CA ARG A 104 -1.80 -13.65 -11.20
C ARG A 104 -1.78 -13.73 -9.68
N PHE A 105 -2.28 -14.83 -9.09
CA PHE A 105 -2.23 -15.06 -7.66
C PHE A 105 -0.80 -15.06 -7.12
N HIS A 106 0.13 -15.75 -7.77
CA HIS A 106 1.53 -15.77 -7.37
C HIS A 106 2.16 -14.38 -7.44
N SER A 107 1.87 -13.61 -8.49
CA SER A 107 2.33 -12.23 -8.60
C SER A 107 1.75 -11.36 -7.48
N PHE A 108 0.44 -11.43 -7.23
CA PHE A 108 -0.25 -10.70 -6.17
C PHE A 108 0.34 -11.03 -4.79
N LYS A 109 0.51 -12.32 -4.48
CA LYS A 109 1.11 -12.80 -3.25
C LYS A 109 2.53 -12.28 -3.07
N ASN A 110 3.39 -12.42 -4.09
CA ASN A 110 4.78 -11.98 -4.04
C ASN A 110 4.88 -10.47 -3.79
N LYS A 111 4.04 -9.65 -4.43
CA LYS A 111 4.00 -8.20 -4.20
C LYS A 111 3.66 -7.88 -2.74
N LYS A 112 2.62 -8.51 -2.20
CA LYS A 112 2.19 -8.29 -0.82
C LYS A 112 3.27 -8.67 0.18
N MET A 113 3.90 -9.82 0.01
CA MET A 113 4.95 -10.30 0.90
C MET A 113 6.22 -9.45 0.78
N LYS A 114 6.63 -9.07 -0.43
CA LYS A 114 7.75 -8.15 -0.64
C LYS A 114 7.50 -6.80 0.02
N PHE A 115 6.28 -6.26 -0.10
CA PHE A 115 5.92 -5.01 0.57
C PHE A 115 6.17 -5.08 2.09
N LEU A 116 5.74 -6.17 2.75
CA LEU A 116 5.98 -6.37 4.19
C LEU A 116 7.48 -6.47 4.52
N ILE A 117 8.26 -7.14 3.66
CA ILE A 117 9.72 -7.23 3.84
C ILE A 117 10.36 -5.84 3.77
N TYR A 118 9.94 -5.00 2.81
CA TYR A 118 10.46 -3.64 2.69
C TYR A 118 10.03 -2.73 3.85
N GLU A 119 8.78 -2.83 4.33
CA GLU A 119 8.34 -2.11 5.53
C GLU A 119 9.18 -2.50 6.76
N TRP A 120 9.38 -3.79 6.97
CA TRP A 120 10.22 -4.30 8.05
C TRP A 120 11.67 -3.82 7.93
N TYR A 121 12.26 -3.90 6.74
CA TYR A 121 13.63 -3.46 6.52
C TYR A 121 13.78 -1.95 6.68
N ASN A 122 12.82 -1.17 6.23
CA ASN A 122 12.82 0.28 6.42
C ASN A 122 12.69 0.68 7.90
N ALA A 123 11.92 -0.06 8.69
CA ALA A 123 11.89 0.13 10.14
C ALA A 123 13.25 -0.14 10.79
N LEU A 124 13.99 -1.15 10.32
CA LEU A 124 15.38 -1.40 10.76
C LEU A 124 16.31 -0.25 10.33
N ARG A 125 16.24 0.21 9.09
CA ARG A 125 17.06 1.34 8.60
C ARG A 125 16.81 2.61 9.41
N GLU A 126 15.56 2.91 9.74
CA GLU A 126 15.22 4.02 10.64
C GLU A 126 15.88 3.85 12.02
N SER A 127 15.87 2.64 12.58
CA SER A 127 16.54 2.35 13.86
C SER A 127 18.07 2.52 13.80
N TRP A 128 18.67 2.37 12.62
CA TRP A 128 20.10 2.61 12.38
C TRP A 128 20.42 4.08 12.03
N GLY A 129 19.41 4.96 11.95
CA GLY A 129 19.58 6.36 11.54
C GLY A 129 19.83 6.53 10.04
N LEU A 130 19.42 5.55 9.21
CA LEU A 130 19.53 5.57 7.75
C LEU A 130 18.19 5.95 7.12
N GLU A 131 18.26 6.56 5.93
CA GLU A 131 17.07 6.83 5.11
C GLU A 131 16.39 5.54 4.67
N SER A 132 15.07 5.58 4.49
CA SER A 132 14.30 4.44 4.00
C SER A 132 14.75 4.04 2.59
N LEU A 133 14.81 2.73 2.32
CA LEU A 133 14.99 2.24 0.96
C LEU A 133 13.71 2.43 0.16
N GLU A 134 13.91 2.76 -1.09
CA GLU A 134 12.85 2.76 -2.07
C GLU A 134 12.52 1.33 -2.50
N GLN A 135 11.24 1.02 -2.59
CA GLN A 135 10.79 -0.19 -3.25
C GLN A 135 10.70 0.09 -4.76
N ASP A 136 11.47 -0.66 -5.56
CA ASP A 136 11.35 -0.59 -7.02
C ASP A 136 10.04 -1.26 -7.47
N PHE A 137 9.00 -0.44 -7.61
CA PHE A 137 7.69 -0.88 -8.13
C PHE A 137 7.66 -0.99 -9.66
N TYR A 138 8.78 -0.74 -10.35
CA TYR A 138 8.83 -0.63 -11.82
C TYR A 138 8.49 -1.92 -12.58
N GLU A 139 8.74 -3.10 -11.99
CA GLU A 139 8.50 -4.37 -12.67
C GLU A 139 7.01 -4.78 -12.75
N TYR A 140 6.08 -3.98 -12.20
CA TYR A 140 4.71 -4.42 -11.95
C TYR A 140 3.62 -3.47 -12.46
N ASP A 141 3.96 -2.43 -13.22
CA ASP A 141 2.99 -1.43 -13.70
C ASP A 141 1.87 -2.07 -14.56
N ASP A 142 2.18 -3.05 -15.40
CA ASP A 142 1.21 -3.68 -16.29
C ASP A 142 0.14 -4.50 -15.54
N LEU A 143 0.50 -5.14 -14.44
CA LEU A 143 -0.42 -5.99 -13.66
C LEU A 143 -1.45 -5.19 -12.86
N ILE A 144 -1.16 -3.94 -12.51
CA ILE A 144 -2.11 -3.06 -11.80
C ILE A 144 -3.25 -2.67 -12.71
N LEU A 145 -2.94 -2.43 -13.99
CA LEU A 145 -3.93 -2.06 -15.01
C LEU A 145 -4.85 -3.22 -15.37
N GLU A 146 -4.42 -4.46 -15.14
CA GLU A 146 -5.23 -5.64 -15.40
C GLU A 146 -6.20 -5.98 -14.25
N ASP A 147 -5.81 -5.67 -13.00
CA ASP A 147 -6.54 -6.08 -11.79
C ASP A 147 -7.39 -4.95 -11.19
N PHE A 148 -7.19 -3.69 -11.63
CA PHE A 148 -7.86 -2.51 -11.11
C PHE A 148 -8.31 -1.59 -12.23
N THR A 149 -9.44 -0.91 -12.01
CA THR A 149 -9.94 0.15 -12.88
C THR A 149 -9.73 1.50 -12.22
N PHE A 150 -9.37 2.50 -13.03
CA PHE A 150 -9.11 3.86 -12.57
C PHE A 150 -9.97 4.84 -13.38
N ARG A 151 -10.63 5.74 -12.68
CA ARG A 151 -11.42 6.81 -13.31
C ARG A 151 -11.35 8.12 -12.53
N ALA A 152 -11.82 9.19 -13.13
CA ALA A 152 -11.97 10.45 -12.43
C ALA A 152 -12.95 10.31 -11.25
N PHE A 153 -12.66 11.04 -10.17
CA PHE A 153 -13.54 11.13 -9.00
C PHE A 153 -14.83 11.86 -9.36
N ASP A 154 -15.96 11.27 -8.99
CA ASP A 154 -17.29 11.88 -9.08
C ASP A 154 -17.80 12.15 -7.66
N CYS A 155 -18.01 13.43 -7.34
CA CYS A 155 -18.40 13.83 -5.99
C CYS A 155 -19.77 13.28 -5.58
N THR A 156 -20.66 12.95 -6.52
CA THR A 156 -21.98 12.41 -6.22
C THR A 156 -21.96 10.91 -5.95
N LEU A 157 -21.05 10.19 -6.60
CA LEU A 157 -20.92 8.73 -6.51
C LEU A 157 -19.92 8.30 -5.43
N ASP A 158 -18.78 9.00 -5.37
CA ASP A 158 -17.59 8.50 -4.64
C ASP A 158 -17.36 9.16 -3.28
N SER A 159 -18.04 10.26 -2.96
CA SER A 159 -17.76 11.03 -1.74
C SER A 159 -17.95 10.23 -0.45
N VAL A 160 -18.94 9.33 -0.44
CA VAL A 160 -19.20 8.47 0.73
C VAL A 160 -18.10 7.45 0.91
N ASP A 161 -17.67 6.78 -0.16
CA ASP A 161 -16.61 5.78 -0.11
C ASP A 161 -15.26 6.39 0.21
N ALA A 162 -14.95 7.56 -0.35
CA ALA A 162 -13.75 8.31 -0.02
C ALA A 162 -13.70 8.73 1.47
N ALA A 163 -14.84 9.20 2.02
CA ALA A 163 -14.94 9.56 3.43
C ALA A 163 -14.82 8.32 4.36
N ASN A 164 -15.43 7.20 3.98
CA ASN A 164 -15.32 5.94 4.71
C ASN A 164 -13.86 5.43 4.73
N LEU A 165 -13.17 5.52 3.59
CA LEU A 165 -11.78 5.09 3.48
C LEU A 165 -10.84 6.00 4.30
N ALA A 166 -11.07 7.31 4.30
CA ALA A 166 -10.36 8.25 5.15
C ALA A 166 -10.58 7.95 6.64
N SER A 167 -11.83 7.68 7.03
CA SER A 167 -12.17 7.31 8.41
C SER A 167 -11.48 6.02 8.86
N ALA A 168 -11.44 5.00 8.00
CA ALA A 168 -10.71 3.76 8.26
C ALA A 168 -9.21 4.02 8.47
N PHE A 169 -8.61 4.88 7.65
CA PHE A 169 -7.19 5.27 7.82
C PHE A 169 -6.94 5.97 9.17
N PHE A 170 -7.85 6.83 9.64
CA PHE A 170 -7.67 7.49 10.94
C PHE A 170 -7.80 6.52 12.12
N GLU A 171 -8.66 5.50 12.02
CA GLU A 171 -8.71 4.45 13.03
C GLU A 171 -7.42 3.60 13.04
N GLU A 172 -6.85 3.29 11.87
CA GLU A 172 -5.54 2.62 11.80
C GLU A 172 -4.41 3.44 12.47
N LEU A 173 -4.40 4.78 12.30
CA LEU A 173 -3.44 5.65 12.99
C LEU A 173 -3.57 5.54 14.51
N LYS A 174 -4.79 5.42 15.01
CA LYS A 174 -5.08 5.25 16.42
C LYS A 174 -4.55 3.92 16.98
N GLU A 175 -4.63 2.86 16.19
CA GLU A 175 -4.12 1.54 16.55
C GLU A 175 -2.59 1.46 16.48
N LYS A 176 -1.99 2.14 15.49
CA LYS A 176 -0.53 2.15 15.28
C LYS A 176 0.24 2.81 16.44
N PHE A 177 -0.34 3.80 17.10
CA PHE A 177 0.29 4.52 18.20
C PHE A 177 -0.44 4.23 19.50
N PHE A 178 0.24 3.63 20.48
CA PHE A 178 -0.37 3.25 21.74
C PHE A 178 -0.90 4.43 22.58
N GLY A 179 -2.08 4.23 23.17
CA GLY A 179 -2.64 5.09 24.19
C GLY A 179 -3.09 6.47 23.71
N LYS A 180 -2.88 7.49 24.54
CA LYS A 180 -3.37 8.85 24.28
C LYS A 180 -2.76 9.51 23.03
N LEU A 181 -1.54 9.13 22.64
CA LEU A 181 -0.88 9.67 21.46
C LEU A 181 -1.58 9.25 20.18
N GLY A 182 -1.89 7.96 20.03
CA GLY A 182 -2.61 7.46 18.86
C GLY A 182 -3.96 8.15 18.68
N PHE A 183 -4.70 8.28 19.78
CA PHE A 183 -5.98 9.00 19.77
C PHE A 183 -5.82 10.48 19.35
N ALA A 184 -4.82 11.19 19.89
CA ALA A 184 -4.58 12.60 19.57
C ALA A 184 -4.21 12.78 18.10
N LEU A 185 -3.29 11.95 17.55
CA LEU A 185 -2.86 12.00 16.15
C LEU A 185 -4.00 11.67 15.18
N SER A 186 -4.79 10.63 15.48
CA SER A 186 -5.97 10.27 14.69
C SER A 186 -6.97 11.44 14.63
N LYS A 187 -7.32 12.03 15.76
CA LYS A 187 -8.27 13.15 15.83
C LYS A 187 -7.76 14.41 15.15
N GLN A 188 -6.48 14.71 15.27
CA GLN A 188 -5.87 15.85 14.57
C GLN A 188 -5.92 15.64 13.04
N SER A 189 -5.55 14.47 12.57
CA SER A 189 -5.55 14.15 11.13
C SER A 189 -6.98 14.17 10.56
N GLU A 190 -7.95 13.60 11.28
CA GLU A 190 -9.37 13.62 10.93
C GLU A 190 -9.90 15.06 10.87
N ALA A 191 -9.59 15.90 11.86
CA ALA A 191 -10.02 17.29 11.90
C ALA A 191 -9.44 18.11 10.74
N LEU A 192 -8.16 17.91 10.43
CA LEU A 192 -7.48 18.57 9.32
C LEU A 192 -8.08 18.12 7.97
N PHE A 193 -8.29 16.83 7.77
CA PHE A 193 -8.93 16.31 6.58
C PHE A 193 -10.33 16.88 6.39
N ASN A 194 -11.15 16.88 7.45
CA ASN A 194 -12.50 17.43 7.40
C ASN A 194 -12.50 18.95 7.13
N PHE A 195 -11.56 19.68 7.69
CA PHE A 195 -11.41 21.12 7.45
C PHE A 195 -11.08 21.41 5.98
N ILE A 196 -10.10 20.69 5.41
CA ILE A 196 -9.68 20.85 4.02
C ILE A 196 -10.77 20.38 3.05
N ASN A 197 -11.48 19.31 3.37
CA ASN A 197 -12.50 18.71 2.52
C ASN A 197 -13.94 19.03 2.96
N GLN A 198 -14.17 20.18 3.59
CA GLN A 198 -15.52 20.63 4.01
C GLN A 198 -16.55 20.63 2.88
N GLY A 199 -16.11 20.44 1.68
CA GLY A 199 -16.92 20.40 0.48
C GLY A 199 -16.67 19.17 -0.41
N LEU A 200 -16.41 17.96 0.16
CA LEU A 200 -16.33 16.74 -0.67
C LEU A 200 -17.52 16.54 -1.63
N LYS A 201 -18.64 17.20 -1.35
CA LYS A 201 -19.82 17.26 -2.23
C LYS A 201 -19.79 18.46 -3.20
N ASN A 202 -18.77 19.30 -3.13
CA ASN A 202 -18.64 20.46 -4.02
C ASN A 202 -17.77 20.09 -5.22
N GLU A 203 -18.08 20.69 -6.37
CA GLU A 203 -17.33 20.52 -7.62
C GLU A 203 -15.86 20.97 -7.55
N SER A 204 -15.45 21.60 -6.44
CA SER A 204 -14.08 22.07 -6.21
C SER A 204 -13.09 20.95 -5.87
N VAL A 205 -13.58 19.82 -5.34
CA VAL A 205 -12.74 18.65 -5.07
C VAL A 205 -12.76 17.75 -6.31
N LYS A 206 -11.58 17.55 -6.88
CA LYS A 206 -11.34 16.67 -8.03
C LYS A 206 -10.38 15.56 -7.63
N GLY A 207 -10.20 14.58 -8.50
CA GLY A 207 -9.27 13.50 -8.22
C GLY A 207 -9.48 12.29 -9.10
N PHE A 208 -8.95 11.17 -8.62
CA PHE A 208 -9.06 9.86 -9.24
C PHE A 208 -9.43 8.82 -8.20
N VAL A 209 -10.17 7.82 -8.63
CA VAL A 209 -10.56 6.67 -7.82
C VAL A 209 -10.07 5.38 -8.47
N CYS A 210 -9.84 4.39 -7.64
CA CYS A 210 -9.44 3.06 -8.01
C CYS A 210 -10.46 2.06 -7.49
N HIS A 211 -10.93 1.18 -8.37
CA HIS A 211 -11.82 0.07 -8.02
C HIS A 211 -11.17 -1.25 -8.43
N THR A 212 -11.52 -2.32 -7.75
CA THR A 212 -11.25 -3.68 -8.22
C THR A 212 -12.10 -4.00 -9.44
N LEU A 213 -11.83 -5.10 -10.13
CA LEU A 213 -12.68 -5.59 -11.23
C LEU A 213 -14.11 -5.91 -10.80
N SER A 214 -14.32 -6.11 -9.50
CA SER A 214 -15.65 -6.32 -8.90
C SER A 214 -16.34 -5.05 -8.43
N ASP A 215 -15.83 -3.88 -8.86
CA ASP A 215 -16.34 -2.56 -8.48
C ASP A 215 -16.23 -2.22 -6.98
N GLU A 216 -15.33 -2.92 -6.24
CA GLU A 216 -15.03 -2.53 -4.86
C GLU A 216 -14.10 -1.31 -4.85
N PHE A 217 -14.45 -0.28 -4.07
CA PHE A 217 -13.64 0.93 -3.91
C PHE A 217 -12.33 0.59 -3.21
N ALA A 218 -11.20 0.69 -3.93
CA ALA A 218 -9.88 0.26 -3.47
C ALA A 218 -8.98 1.43 -3.02
N GLY A 219 -9.21 2.62 -3.56
CA GLY A 219 -8.42 3.79 -3.20
C GLY A 219 -8.86 5.06 -3.92
N CYS A 220 -8.39 6.21 -3.44
CA CYS A 220 -8.61 7.50 -4.07
C CYS A 220 -7.45 8.46 -3.86
N LEU A 221 -7.33 9.40 -4.78
CA LEU A 221 -6.52 10.60 -4.70
C LEU A 221 -7.45 11.80 -4.92
N LEU A 222 -7.44 12.73 -4.00
CA LEU A 222 -8.25 13.94 -4.03
C LEU A 222 -7.35 15.16 -4.02
N TYR A 223 -7.72 16.19 -4.80
CA TYR A 223 -7.05 17.48 -4.82
C TYR A 223 -8.04 18.62 -5.01
N SER A 224 -7.66 19.83 -4.63
CA SER A 224 -8.46 21.04 -4.82
C SER A 224 -7.58 22.21 -5.22
N SER A 225 -8.14 23.13 -6.00
CA SER A 225 -7.58 24.44 -6.32
C SER A 225 -8.02 25.52 -5.33
N ASP A 226 -9.04 25.27 -4.52
CA ASP A 226 -9.63 26.29 -3.62
C ASP A 226 -8.68 26.75 -2.50
N LEU A 227 -7.68 25.94 -2.19
CA LEU A 227 -6.63 26.27 -1.22
C LEU A 227 -5.53 27.13 -1.83
N SER A 228 -5.56 27.34 -3.14
CA SER A 228 -4.57 28.11 -3.87
C SER A 228 -5.03 29.55 -4.07
N SER A 229 -4.11 30.49 -3.86
CA SER A 229 -4.31 31.88 -4.26
C SER A 229 -4.09 32.12 -5.76
N THR A 230 -3.63 31.10 -6.49
CA THR A 230 -3.37 31.15 -7.93
C THR A 230 -4.12 30.02 -8.64
N GLN A 231 -4.59 30.30 -9.87
CA GLN A 231 -5.27 29.27 -10.69
C GLN A 231 -4.28 28.22 -11.27
N GLU A 232 -2.99 28.38 -11.02
CA GLU A 232 -1.92 27.57 -11.59
C GLU A 232 -1.45 26.45 -10.66
N SER A 233 -1.98 26.38 -9.45
CA SER A 233 -1.57 25.38 -8.47
C SER A 233 -2.75 24.62 -7.87
N VAL A 234 -2.50 23.35 -7.51
CA VAL A 234 -3.46 22.50 -6.80
C VAL A 234 -2.80 21.85 -5.60
N PHE A 235 -3.60 21.55 -4.60
CA PHE A 235 -3.16 20.89 -3.37
C PHE A 235 -3.77 19.51 -3.24
N LEU A 236 -2.96 18.51 -2.88
CA LEU A 236 -3.45 17.21 -2.47
C LEU A 236 -4.27 17.37 -1.18
N THR A 237 -5.50 16.88 -1.20
CA THR A 237 -6.40 16.90 -0.04
C THR A 237 -6.65 15.51 0.54
N GLY A 238 -6.26 14.46 -0.17
CA GLY A 238 -6.32 13.09 0.32
C GLY A 238 -5.68 12.08 -0.64
N LEU A 239 -4.96 11.11 -0.09
CA LEU A 239 -4.44 9.95 -0.81
C LEU A 239 -4.61 8.73 0.09
N PHE A 240 -5.59 7.91 -0.23
CA PHE A 240 -5.96 6.76 0.58
C PHE A 240 -6.02 5.51 -0.27
N VAL A 241 -5.46 4.42 0.25
CA VAL A 241 -5.56 3.07 -0.34
C VAL A 241 -6.01 2.12 0.77
N LYS A 242 -7.04 1.34 0.49
CA LYS A 242 -7.56 0.32 1.39
C LYS A 242 -6.43 -0.63 1.81
N GLN A 243 -6.34 -0.95 3.10
CA GLN A 243 -5.22 -1.71 3.68
C GLN A 243 -4.90 -2.99 2.89
N ASN A 244 -5.94 -3.73 2.50
CA ASN A 244 -5.81 -4.97 1.75
C ASN A 244 -5.14 -4.80 0.37
N TYR A 245 -5.20 -3.61 -0.21
CA TYR A 245 -4.66 -3.31 -1.54
C TYR A 245 -3.39 -2.46 -1.52
N ARG A 246 -2.85 -2.13 -0.34
CA ARG A 246 -1.55 -1.43 -0.22
C ARG A 246 -0.40 -2.32 -0.69
N GLY A 247 0.67 -1.70 -1.17
CA GLY A 247 1.84 -2.39 -1.72
C GLY A 247 1.66 -2.93 -3.14
N LEU A 248 0.48 -2.73 -3.76
CA LEU A 248 0.22 -3.14 -5.14
C LEU A 248 0.52 -2.05 -6.18
N GLY A 249 0.88 -0.82 -5.74
CA GLY A 249 1.21 0.30 -6.63
C GLY A 249 0.04 1.26 -6.92
N ILE A 250 -1.13 1.06 -6.32
CA ILE A 250 -2.34 1.89 -6.56
C ILE A 250 -2.07 3.38 -6.31
N ALA A 251 -1.43 3.74 -5.19
CA ALA A 251 -1.13 5.13 -4.87
C ALA A 251 -0.27 5.80 -5.97
N ARG A 252 0.71 5.08 -6.50
CA ARG A 252 1.58 5.55 -7.57
C ARG A 252 0.81 5.77 -8.87
N GLU A 253 -0.05 4.83 -9.25
CA GLU A 253 -0.86 4.95 -10.46
C GLU A 253 -1.86 6.10 -10.35
N LEU A 254 -2.49 6.30 -9.19
CA LEU A 254 -3.35 7.44 -8.93
C LEU A 254 -2.60 8.78 -9.09
N LEU A 255 -1.37 8.86 -8.56
CA LEU A 255 -0.51 10.04 -8.71
C LEU A 255 -0.11 10.26 -10.17
N LYS A 256 0.29 9.23 -10.91
CA LYS A 256 0.61 9.33 -12.34
C LYS A 256 -0.54 9.92 -13.15
N ARG A 257 -1.75 9.39 -12.95
CA ARG A 257 -2.96 9.86 -13.65
C ARG A 257 -3.29 11.30 -13.28
N CYS A 258 -3.14 11.64 -11.99
CA CYS A 258 -3.34 12.99 -11.51
C CYS A 258 -2.36 13.96 -12.19
N ILE A 259 -1.06 13.66 -12.18
CA ILE A 259 -0.03 14.49 -12.83
C ILE A 259 -0.33 14.68 -14.31
N SER A 260 -0.65 13.60 -15.05
CA SER A 260 -0.98 13.69 -16.48
C SER A 260 -2.18 14.61 -16.72
N SER A 261 -3.27 14.41 -15.94
CA SER A 261 -4.46 15.24 -16.07
C SER A 261 -4.23 16.71 -15.71
N LEU A 262 -3.43 16.98 -14.66
CA LEU A 262 -3.10 18.36 -14.27
C LEU A 262 -2.26 19.06 -15.35
N SER A 263 -1.30 18.36 -15.94
CA SER A 263 -0.48 18.89 -17.05
C SER A 263 -1.35 19.26 -18.25
N GLU A 264 -2.29 18.40 -18.64
CA GLU A 264 -3.23 18.67 -19.73
C GLU A 264 -4.13 19.89 -19.48
N ASN A 265 -4.42 20.19 -18.21
CA ASN A 265 -5.25 21.32 -17.80
C ASN A 265 -4.47 22.61 -17.51
N GLY A 266 -3.18 22.65 -17.81
CA GLY A 266 -2.32 23.84 -17.68
C GLY A 266 -1.99 24.22 -16.24
N ILE A 267 -2.11 23.30 -15.30
CA ILE A 267 -1.65 23.48 -13.92
C ILE A 267 -0.11 23.42 -13.90
N GLN A 268 0.51 24.33 -13.17
CA GLN A 268 1.98 24.40 -13.09
C GLN A 268 2.53 23.70 -11.84
N PHE A 269 1.79 23.74 -10.73
CA PHE A 269 2.27 23.17 -9.47
C PHE A 269 1.27 22.22 -8.85
N PHE A 270 1.74 21.02 -8.51
CA PHE A 270 1.02 20.08 -7.66
C PHE A 270 1.74 19.99 -6.31
N ILE A 271 1.06 20.38 -5.24
CA ILE A 271 1.62 20.56 -3.90
C ILE A 271 1.01 19.53 -2.95
N ILE A 272 1.86 18.87 -2.19
CA ILE A 272 1.49 17.89 -1.17
C ILE A 272 2.09 18.36 0.15
N ASP A 273 1.26 18.73 1.13
CA ASP A 273 1.72 19.09 2.47
C ASP A 273 2.37 17.89 3.16
N ASN A 274 3.52 18.10 3.81
CA ASN A 274 4.29 17.03 4.46
C ASN A 274 3.50 16.29 5.55
N SER A 275 2.48 16.91 6.16
CA SER A 275 1.62 16.26 7.14
C SER A 275 0.74 15.15 6.56
N PHE A 276 0.51 15.14 5.24
CA PHE A 276 -0.24 14.11 4.52
C PHE A 276 0.64 13.00 3.93
N VAL A 277 1.97 13.13 4.03
CA VAL A 277 2.90 12.17 3.44
C VAL A 277 3.41 11.21 4.50
N PRO A 278 2.92 9.96 4.56
CA PRO A 278 3.56 8.93 5.34
C PRO A 278 5.02 8.76 4.90
N LYS A 279 5.94 8.55 5.84
CA LYS A 279 7.38 8.37 5.54
C LYS A 279 7.64 7.36 4.43
N VAL A 280 6.83 6.31 4.34
CA VAL A 280 6.92 5.25 3.31
C VAL A 280 6.65 5.75 1.89
N LEU A 281 5.93 6.87 1.71
CA LEU A 281 5.63 7.44 0.38
C LEU A 281 6.69 8.44 -0.09
N LYS A 282 7.49 9.01 0.81
CA LYS A 282 8.49 10.02 0.49
C LYS A 282 9.43 9.60 -0.65
N PRO A 283 10.10 8.43 -0.60
CA PRO A 283 10.97 7.99 -1.68
C PRO A 283 10.24 7.85 -3.03
N MET A 284 9.00 7.38 -3.01
CA MET A 284 8.19 7.27 -4.23
C MET A 284 7.89 8.64 -4.85
N LEU A 285 7.56 9.64 -4.04
CA LEU A 285 7.30 11.00 -4.52
C LEU A 285 8.56 11.62 -5.15
N GLU A 286 9.71 11.47 -4.51
CA GLU A 286 11.01 11.95 -5.04
C GLU A 286 11.34 11.31 -6.40
N LYS A 287 11.17 9.99 -6.54
CA LYS A 287 11.34 9.29 -7.83
C LYS A 287 10.36 9.76 -8.92
N MET A 288 9.16 10.13 -8.52
CA MET A 288 8.17 10.65 -9.46
C MET A 288 8.48 12.09 -9.90
N GLY A 289 9.50 12.74 -9.30
CA GLY A 289 9.93 14.08 -9.65
C GLY A 289 9.41 15.19 -8.71
N PHE A 290 8.79 14.82 -7.58
CA PHE A 290 8.48 15.79 -6.55
C PHE A 290 9.76 16.24 -5.85
N ARG A 291 9.86 17.53 -5.57
CA ARG A 291 10.93 18.12 -4.75
C ARG A 291 10.40 18.38 -3.35
N GLU A 292 11.13 17.95 -2.34
CA GLU A 292 10.84 18.32 -0.95
C GLU A 292 11.30 19.75 -0.70
N GLU A 293 10.35 20.60 -0.38
CA GLU A 293 10.55 21.94 0.15
C GLU A 293 10.27 21.92 1.67
N ASP A 294 10.55 22.99 2.39
CA ASP A 294 10.52 23.01 3.88
C ASP A 294 9.30 22.33 4.54
N PHE A 295 8.12 22.46 3.93
CA PHE A 295 6.87 21.94 4.50
C PHE A 295 5.98 21.19 3.50
N ALA A 296 6.43 21.04 2.26
CA ALA A 296 5.63 20.39 1.22
C ALA A 296 6.50 19.65 0.18
N PHE A 297 5.90 18.68 -0.50
CA PHE A 297 6.41 18.13 -1.74
C PHE A 297 5.77 18.87 -2.92
N VAL A 298 6.59 19.35 -3.85
CA VAL A 298 6.15 20.15 -5.00
C VAL A 298 6.54 19.42 -6.29
N TYR A 299 5.58 19.22 -7.16
CA TYR A 299 5.78 18.77 -8.54
C TYR A 299 5.55 19.95 -9.49
N GLU A 300 6.56 20.31 -10.26
CA GLU A 300 6.47 21.33 -11.30
C GLU A 300 6.09 20.67 -12.62
N LEU A 301 4.85 20.95 -13.05
CA LEU A 301 4.28 20.45 -14.30
C LEU A 301 4.85 21.25 -15.48
N LYS A 302 5.23 20.57 -16.55
CA LYS A 302 5.83 21.17 -17.74
C LYS A 302 4.80 21.35 -18.85
#